data_50d8e7c56e1880c0f0fb491691358cfc
#
_entry.id   50d8e7c56e1880c0f0fb491691358cfc
#
_cell.length_a   1.000
_cell.length_b   1.000
_cell.length_c   1.000
_cell.angle_alpha   90.00
_cell.angle_beta   90.00
_cell.angle_gamma   90.00
#
_symmetry.space_group_name_H-M   'P 1'
#
loop_
_entity.id
_entity.type
_entity.pdbx_description
1 polymer ?
#
loop_
_entity_poly.entity_id
_entity_poly.type
_entity_poly.pdbx_seq_one_letter_code
_entity_poly.pdbx_strand_id
1 'polypeptide(L)'
;MPRIYLDENGVTIKCEDGYPGFKQKVNGMEYEVVDLETLQNHAFLNSNLSRLCTTLITDLSGLFKNKKMNQHIGNWDVSNVTDMSNLFRGSDFNQPLDFWDVSKVQNMNGMFAESKFNKPLDKWNVGNVTSMEELFRSTYFDYPIGNWDVSNVRSMRGLFYDCNYNHPLDEWDVSKVEDFSSMF
;
A
#
# COMPACT_ATOMS: atom_id res chain seq x y z
N MET A 1 8.24 26.93 7.28
CA MET A 1 6.84 27.27 6.88
C MET A 1 6.23 26.08 6.21
N PRO A 2 4.99 25.72 6.52
CA PRO A 2 4.34 24.56 5.91
C PRO A 2 4.28 24.69 4.40
N ARG A 3 4.58 23.61 3.69
CA ARG A 3 4.44 23.57 2.23
C ARG A 3 4.04 22.17 1.76
N ILE A 4 3.24 22.13 0.68
CA ILE A 4 2.94 20.93 -0.09
C ILE A 4 3.73 21.02 -1.40
N TYR A 5 4.34 19.94 -1.82
CA TYR A 5 5.16 19.91 -3.04
C TYR A 5 5.05 18.56 -3.77
N LEU A 6 5.40 18.59 -5.05
CA LEU A 6 5.58 17.39 -5.85
C LEU A 6 6.98 16.85 -5.62
N ASP A 7 7.08 15.58 -5.27
CA ASP A 7 8.36 14.89 -5.06
C ASP A 7 9.17 14.80 -6.36
N GLU A 8 10.46 14.54 -6.26
CA GLU A 8 11.39 14.40 -7.40
C GLU A 8 10.98 13.29 -8.37
N ASN A 9 10.22 12.28 -7.92
CA ASN A 9 9.66 11.23 -8.77
C ASN A 9 8.55 11.73 -9.73
N GLY A 10 8.13 13.00 -9.63
CA GLY A 10 7.13 13.63 -10.49
C GLY A 10 5.69 13.20 -10.25
N VAL A 11 5.40 12.40 -9.22
CA VAL A 11 4.06 11.84 -8.94
C VAL A 11 3.62 12.07 -7.52
N THR A 12 4.46 11.75 -6.52
CA THR A 12 4.09 11.77 -5.11
C THR A 12 3.91 13.19 -4.58
N ILE A 13 2.82 13.43 -3.86
CA ILE A 13 2.53 14.70 -3.18
C ILE A 13 2.96 14.58 -1.73
N LYS A 14 3.93 15.38 -1.33
CA LYS A 14 4.52 15.44 0.01
C LYS A 14 4.27 16.77 0.70
N CYS A 15 4.38 16.79 2.03
CA CYS A 15 4.42 18.04 2.78
C CYS A 15 5.63 18.09 3.73
N GLU A 16 6.08 19.33 3.98
CA GLU A 16 7.07 19.67 4.98
C GLU A 16 6.45 20.68 5.96
N ASP A 17 6.66 20.49 7.26
CA ASP A 17 6.04 21.28 8.34
C ASP A 17 4.50 21.38 8.23
N GLY A 18 3.86 20.46 7.48
CA GLY A 18 2.41 20.49 7.27
C GLY A 18 1.63 20.07 8.51
N TYR A 19 0.39 20.52 8.60
CA TYR A 19 -0.55 20.14 9.64
C TYR A 19 -1.92 19.80 9.01
N PRO A 20 -2.76 19.00 9.66
CA PRO A 20 -4.07 18.62 9.13
C PRO A 20 -4.91 19.85 8.77
N GLY A 21 -5.52 19.83 7.58
CA GLY A 21 -6.32 20.93 7.03
C GLY A 21 -5.51 22.01 6.31
N PHE A 22 -4.17 21.96 6.32
CA PHE A 22 -3.36 22.89 5.51
C PHE A 22 -3.59 22.61 4.03
N LYS A 23 -3.86 23.67 3.24
CA LYS A 23 -4.13 23.58 1.81
C LYS A 23 -3.16 24.43 1.01
N GLN A 24 -2.72 23.88 -0.12
CA GLN A 24 -1.86 24.59 -1.06
C GLN A 24 -2.08 24.09 -2.49
N LYS A 25 -1.89 25.00 -3.46
CA LYS A 25 -1.88 24.62 -4.87
C LYS A 25 -0.48 24.16 -5.30
N VAL A 26 -0.43 22.98 -5.93
CA VAL A 26 0.74 22.43 -6.61
C VAL A 26 0.35 22.22 -8.06
N ASN A 27 1.07 22.83 -9.01
CA ASN A 27 0.77 22.78 -10.43
C ASN A 27 -0.71 23.12 -10.78
N GLY A 28 -1.26 24.15 -10.12
CA GLY A 28 -2.63 24.61 -10.32
C GLY A 28 -3.73 23.80 -9.62
N MET A 29 -3.38 22.71 -8.95
CA MET A 29 -4.33 21.84 -8.26
C MET A 29 -4.19 21.97 -6.75
N GLU A 30 -5.31 22.17 -6.05
CA GLU A 30 -5.32 22.27 -4.59
C GLU A 30 -5.21 20.88 -3.95
N TYR A 31 -4.31 20.77 -2.97
CA TYR A 31 -4.13 19.61 -2.11
C TYR A 31 -4.33 19.99 -0.66
N GLU A 32 -4.81 19.02 0.14
CA GLU A 32 -5.04 19.16 1.58
C GLU A 32 -4.19 18.14 2.35
N VAL A 33 -3.46 18.59 3.37
CA VAL A 33 -2.77 17.71 4.31
C VAL A 33 -3.81 17.08 5.25
N VAL A 34 -3.77 15.77 5.38
CA VAL A 34 -4.72 15.02 6.22
C VAL A 34 -4.01 14.22 7.31
N ASP A 35 -4.67 14.11 8.46
CA ASP A 35 -4.41 13.07 9.46
C ASP A 35 -5.28 11.84 9.20
N LEU A 36 -5.14 10.82 10.03
CA LEU A 36 -5.87 9.56 9.86
C LEU A 36 -7.39 9.76 9.97
N GLU A 37 -7.87 10.57 10.92
CA GLU A 37 -9.30 10.83 11.12
C GLU A 37 -9.90 11.53 9.89
N THR A 38 -9.25 12.57 9.40
CA THR A 38 -9.67 13.29 8.19
C THR A 38 -9.66 12.39 6.97
N LEU A 39 -8.61 11.56 6.81
CA LEU A 39 -8.50 10.59 5.72
C LEU A 39 -9.63 9.56 5.77
N GLN A 40 -9.94 9.01 6.94
CA GLN A 40 -11.05 8.07 7.13
C GLN A 40 -12.40 8.71 6.77
N ASN A 41 -12.62 9.96 7.12
CA ASN A 41 -13.82 10.71 6.74
C ASN A 41 -13.92 10.90 5.23
N HIS A 42 -12.82 11.28 4.55
CA HIS A 42 -12.77 11.35 3.08
C HIS A 42 -13.07 10.00 2.43
N ALA A 43 -12.49 8.92 2.94
CA ALA A 43 -12.72 7.56 2.46
C ALA A 43 -14.16 7.08 2.71
N PHE A 44 -14.79 7.48 3.81
CA PHE A 44 -16.18 7.18 4.12
C PHE A 44 -17.15 7.92 3.18
N LEU A 45 -16.91 9.21 2.94
CA LEU A 45 -17.73 10.06 2.09
C LEU A 45 -17.46 9.81 0.57
N ASN A 46 -16.52 8.94 0.22
CA ASN A 46 -16.09 8.68 -1.15
C ASN A 46 -15.72 9.96 -1.91
N SER A 47 -15.10 10.92 -1.23
CA SER A 47 -14.62 12.17 -1.82
C SER A 47 -13.39 11.95 -2.72
N ASN A 48 -12.90 13.00 -3.39
CA ASN A 48 -11.75 12.88 -4.28
C ASN A 48 -10.46 12.67 -3.50
N LEU A 49 -10.01 11.43 -3.38
CA LEU A 49 -8.83 11.03 -2.63
C LEU A 49 -7.50 11.44 -3.30
N SER A 50 -7.50 11.71 -4.61
CA SER A 50 -6.28 12.11 -5.34
C SER A 50 -5.77 13.51 -5.00
N ARG A 51 -6.52 14.27 -4.19
CA ARG A 51 -6.20 15.64 -3.75
C ARG A 51 -5.70 15.71 -2.30
N LEU A 52 -5.42 14.57 -1.70
CA LEU A 52 -4.95 14.48 -0.33
C LEU A 52 -3.43 14.31 -0.29
N CYS A 53 -2.79 15.03 0.63
CA CYS A 53 -1.39 14.85 1.00
C CYS A 53 -1.33 14.01 2.27
N THR A 54 -0.80 12.80 2.16
CA THR A 54 -0.88 11.75 3.19
C THR A 54 0.44 11.59 3.96
N THR A 55 1.38 12.51 3.84
CA THR A 55 2.71 12.45 4.49
C THR A 55 2.65 12.21 6.01
N LEU A 56 1.59 12.65 6.68
CA LEU A 56 1.43 12.48 8.13
C LEU A 56 0.88 11.10 8.54
N ILE A 57 0.49 10.26 7.57
CA ILE A 57 -0.13 8.97 7.84
C ILE A 57 0.93 7.91 8.12
N THR A 58 0.75 7.18 9.22
CA THR A 58 1.63 6.08 9.63
C THR A 58 0.95 4.72 9.64
N ASP A 59 -0.39 4.70 9.57
CA ASP A 59 -1.22 3.50 9.60
C ASP A 59 -2.36 3.64 8.58
N LEU A 60 -2.42 2.70 7.62
CA LEU A 60 -3.47 2.60 6.61
C LEU A 60 -4.31 1.32 6.77
N SER A 61 -4.15 0.61 7.90
CA SER A 61 -4.80 -0.67 8.12
C SER A 61 -6.31 -0.59 7.92
N GLY A 62 -6.84 -1.49 7.08
CA GLY A 62 -8.26 -1.64 6.81
C GLY A 62 -9.01 -0.46 6.18
N LEU A 63 -8.32 0.62 5.79
CA LEU A 63 -8.96 1.88 5.32
C LEU A 63 -10.02 1.66 4.23
N PHE A 64 -9.74 0.76 3.29
CA PHE A 64 -10.63 0.45 2.16
C PHE A 64 -11.18 -0.98 2.19
N LYS A 65 -11.08 -1.66 3.34
CA LYS A 65 -11.59 -3.02 3.49
C LYS A 65 -13.07 -3.11 3.12
N ASN A 66 -13.40 -4.04 2.19
CA ASN A 66 -14.76 -4.29 1.68
C ASN A 66 -15.45 -3.08 1.02
N LYS A 67 -14.66 -2.11 0.53
CA LYS A 67 -15.21 -0.92 -0.14
C LYS A 67 -15.14 -1.05 -1.66
N LYS A 68 -16.17 -0.55 -2.34
CA LYS A 68 -16.15 -0.36 -3.80
C LYS A 68 -15.34 0.89 -4.17
N MET A 69 -14.02 0.84 -3.92
CA MET A 69 -13.10 1.95 -4.13
C MET A 69 -12.11 1.58 -5.23
N ASN A 70 -12.00 2.43 -6.25
CA ASN A 70 -11.01 2.28 -7.33
C ASN A 70 -10.49 3.64 -7.81
N GLN A 71 -10.32 4.61 -6.90
CA GLN A 71 -9.77 5.94 -7.21
C GLN A 71 -8.25 5.90 -7.36
N HIS A 72 -7.71 6.84 -8.14
CA HIS A 72 -6.27 7.04 -8.24
C HIS A 72 -5.72 7.62 -6.93
N ILE A 73 -4.87 6.84 -6.27
CA ILE A 73 -4.15 7.21 -5.05
C ILE A 73 -2.64 6.92 -5.16
N GLY A 74 -2.16 6.65 -6.37
CA GLY A 74 -0.74 6.40 -6.64
C GLY A 74 0.17 7.60 -6.33
N ASN A 75 -0.42 8.79 -6.18
CA ASN A 75 0.28 10.02 -5.77
C ASN A 75 0.38 10.22 -4.25
N TRP A 76 -0.16 9.33 -3.44
CA TRP A 76 -0.06 9.41 -1.99
C TRP A 76 1.38 9.20 -1.52
N ASP A 77 1.80 9.98 -0.55
CA ASP A 77 3.02 9.74 0.20
C ASP A 77 2.75 8.73 1.32
N VAL A 78 3.26 7.52 1.16
CA VAL A 78 3.13 6.43 2.15
C VAL A 78 4.47 6.12 2.83
N SER A 79 5.49 6.96 2.62
CA SER A 79 6.85 6.72 3.11
C SER A 79 6.99 6.69 4.64
N ASN A 80 5.94 7.08 5.37
CA ASN A 80 5.87 6.98 6.83
C ASN A 80 4.95 5.86 7.33
N VAL A 81 4.30 5.12 6.43
CA VAL A 81 3.38 4.05 6.81
C VAL A 81 4.14 2.80 7.24
N THR A 82 3.74 2.24 8.38
CA THR A 82 4.30 1.01 8.95
C THR A 82 3.32 -0.17 8.91
N ASP A 83 2.01 0.09 8.87
CA ASP A 83 0.97 -0.94 8.80
C ASP A 83 0.03 -0.69 7.61
N MET A 84 -0.05 -1.67 6.72
CA MET A 84 -0.96 -1.72 5.57
C MET A 84 -1.89 -2.95 5.62
N SER A 85 -2.02 -3.57 6.80
CA SER A 85 -2.82 -4.79 6.93
C SER A 85 -4.28 -4.56 6.50
N ASN A 86 -4.79 -5.48 5.68
CA ASN A 86 -6.16 -5.45 5.14
C ASN A 86 -6.55 -4.15 4.39
N LEU A 87 -5.59 -3.30 3.97
CA LEU A 87 -5.87 -1.99 3.37
C LEU A 87 -6.92 -2.07 2.24
N PHE A 88 -6.76 -3.02 1.32
CA PHE A 88 -7.67 -3.23 0.18
C PHE A 88 -8.42 -4.56 0.24
N ARG A 89 -8.43 -5.26 1.39
CA ARG A 89 -9.10 -6.56 1.50
C ARG A 89 -10.55 -6.48 1.03
N GLY A 90 -10.96 -7.37 0.12
CA GLY A 90 -12.33 -7.43 -0.41
C GLY A 90 -12.76 -6.20 -1.21
N SER A 91 -11.81 -5.36 -1.67
CA SER A 91 -12.12 -4.13 -2.41
C SER A 91 -12.10 -4.32 -3.93
N ASP A 92 -12.69 -3.34 -4.64
CA ASP A 92 -12.61 -3.26 -6.11
C ASP A 92 -11.30 -2.59 -6.61
N PHE A 93 -10.35 -2.27 -5.71
CA PHE A 93 -9.17 -1.52 -6.05
C PHE A 93 -8.26 -2.24 -7.04
N ASN A 94 -7.90 -1.55 -8.14
CA ASN A 94 -6.99 -2.06 -9.17
C ASN A 94 -6.26 -0.90 -9.90
N GLN A 95 -5.76 0.10 -9.15
CA GLN A 95 -4.97 1.19 -9.72
C GLN A 95 -3.48 0.98 -9.48
N PRO A 96 -2.59 1.55 -10.32
CA PRO A 96 -1.15 1.46 -10.13
C PRO A 96 -0.68 2.08 -8.81
N LEU A 97 0.29 1.43 -8.17
CA LEU A 97 0.93 1.84 -6.92
C LEU A 97 2.47 1.87 -7.05
N ASP A 98 2.99 1.98 -8.27
CA ASP A 98 4.43 1.88 -8.59
C ASP A 98 5.30 2.90 -7.84
N PHE A 99 4.73 4.05 -7.46
CA PHE A 99 5.45 5.15 -6.81
C PHE A 99 5.29 5.15 -5.28
N TRP A 100 4.60 4.17 -4.71
CA TRP A 100 4.51 4.04 -3.27
C TRP A 100 5.84 3.60 -2.69
N ASP A 101 6.41 4.40 -1.81
CA ASP A 101 7.56 4.04 -0.99
C ASP A 101 7.08 3.25 0.23
N VAL A 102 7.14 1.92 0.14
CA VAL A 102 6.72 1.00 1.20
C VAL A 102 7.89 0.55 2.08
N SER A 103 9.04 1.20 1.98
CA SER A 103 10.28 0.77 2.65
C SER A 103 10.22 0.74 4.17
N LYS A 104 9.25 1.42 4.81
CA LYS A 104 9.01 1.37 6.26
C LYS A 104 7.91 0.41 6.68
N VAL A 105 7.20 -0.20 5.73
CA VAL A 105 6.09 -1.10 6.05
C VAL A 105 6.62 -2.38 6.70
N GLN A 106 6.01 -2.76 7.81
CA GLN A 106 6.33 -3.97 8.58
C GLN A 106 5.23 -5.04 8.46
N ASN A 107 3.99 -4.63 8.26
CA ASN A 107 2.82 -5.50 8.23
C ASN A 107 2.02 -5.28 6.94
N MET A 108 1.94 -6.35 6.11
CA MET A 108 1.13 -6.38 4.88
C MET A 108 0.06 -7.48 4.92
N ASN A 109 -0.31 -7.98 6.10
CA ASN A 109 -1.27 -9.09 6.23
C ASN A 109 -2.60 -8.77 5.54
N GLY A 110 -3.00 -9.63 4.60
CA GLY A 110 -4.26 -9.52 3.87
C GLY A 110 -4.45 -8.24 3.06
N MET A 111 -3.38 -7.48 2.78
CA MET A 111 -3.50 -6.15 2.14
C MET A 111 -4.34 -6.16 0.88
N PHE A 112 -4.17 -7.17 0.02
CA PHE A 112 -4.94 -7.33 -1.22
C PHE A 112 -5.87 -8.55 -1.20
N ALA A 113 -5.99 -9.26 -0.08
CA ALA A 113 -6.80 -10.48 -0.02
C ALA A 113 -8.23 -10.23 -0.54
N GLU A 114 -8.75 -11.17 -1.36
CA GLU A 114 -10.11 -11.11 -1.90
C GLU A 114 -10.42 -9.84 -2.74
N SER A 115 -9.38 -9.10 -3.16
CA SER A 115 -9.54 -7.87 -3.96
C SER A 115 -9.40 -8.13 -5.47
N LYS A 116 -9.70 -7.10 -6.27
CA LYS A 116 -9.49 -7.13 -7.72
C LYS A 116 -8.07 -6.70 -8.13
N PHE A 117 -7.17 -6.49 -7.17
CA PHE A 117 -5.85 -5.96 -7.46
C PHE A 117 -5.02 -6.91 -8.32
N ASN A 118 -4.57 -6.39 -9.46
CA ASN A 118 -3.65 -7.06 -10.38
C ASN A 118 -2.83 -6.00 -11.13
N LYS A 119 -1.83 -5.41 -10.46
CA LYS A 119 -0.88 -4.43 -11.02
C LYS A 119 0.53 -4.79 -10.57
N PRO A 120 1.57 -4.40 -11.35
CA PRO A 120 2.97 -4.64 -10.99
C PRO A 120 3.33 -4.05 -9.63
N LEU A 121 4.17 -4.76 -8.87
CA LEU A 121 4.73 -4.35 -7.58
C LEU A 121 6.24 -4.65 -7.50
N ASP A 122 6.87 -4.92 -8.64
CA ASP A 122 8.30 -5.29 -8.75
C ASP A 122 9.25 -4.22 -8.20
N LYS A 123 8.80 -2.94 -8.13
CA LYS A 123 9.60 -1.83 -7.63
C LYS A 123 9.51 -1.63 -6.11
N TRP A 124 8.64 -2.36 -5.42
CA TRP A 124 8.48 -2.20 -3.99
C TRP A 124 9.69 -2.72 -3.21
N ASN A 125 10.20 -1.90 -2.30
CA ASN A 125 11.17 -2.33 -1.31
C ASN A 125 10.43 -2.86 -0.07
N VAL A 126 10.35 -4.18 0.06
CA VAL A 126 9.64 -4.87 1.16
C VAL A 126 10.59 -5.39 2.25
N GLY A 127 11.87 -4.99 2.22
CA GLY A 127 12.90 -5.52 3.11
C GLY A 127 12.65 -5.33 4.61
N ASN A 128 11.73 -4.46 5.02
CA ASN A 128 11.33 -4.30 6.43
C ASN A 128 10.05 -5.07 6.80
N VAL A 129 9.41 -5.75 5.85
CA VAL A 129 8.18 -6.50 6.12
C VAL A 129 8.49 -7.75 6.92
N THR A 130 7.75 -7.95 8.00
CA THR A 130 7.89 -9.09 8.89
C THR A 130 6.74 -10.10 8.79
N SER A 131 5.60 -9.68 8.23
CA SER A 131 4.45 -10.55 8.00
C SER A 131 3.72 -10.21 6.71
N MET A 132 3.45 -11.26 5.90
CA MET A 132 2.74 -11.21 4.62
C MET A 132 1.59 -12.24 4.58
N GLU A 133 0.99 -12.55 5.74
CA GLU A 133 -0.09 -13.52 5.79
C GLU A 133 -1.25 -13.10 4.88
N GLU A 134 -1.73 -14.03 4.06
CA GLU A 134 -2.88 -13.83 3.17
C GLU A 134 -2.75 -12.62 2.20
N LEU A 135 -1.54 -12.10 1.94
CA LEU A 135 -1.35 -10.85 1.17
C LEU A 135 -2.11 -10.85 -0.16
N PHE A 136 -2.05 -11.96 -0.92
CA PHE A 136 -2.73 -12.14 -2.21
C PHE A 136 -3.79 -13.26 -2.20
N ARG A 137 -4.27 -13.64 -1.01
CA ARG A 137 -5.27 -14.70 -0.90
C ARG A 137 -6.49 -14.40 -1.77
N SER A 138 -6.97 -15.41 -2.54
CA SER A 138 -8.16 -15.32 -3.39
C SER A 138 -8.15 -14.10 -4.32
N THR A 139 -7.00 -13.85 -4.96
CA THR A 139 -6.83 -12.78 -5.96
C THR A 139 -6.43 -13.34 -7.31
N TYR A 140 -6.50 -12.49 -8.34
CA TYR A 140 -5.96 -12.79 -9.68
C TYR A 140 -4.55 -12.20 -9.87
N PHE A 141 -3.83 -11.88 -8.79
CA PHE A 141 -2.50 -11.30 -8.89
C PHE A 141 -1.53 -12.27 -9.57
N ASP A 142 -0.92 -11.83 -10.67
CA ASP A 142 -0.01 -12.62 -11.49
C ASP A 142 1.12 -11.75 -12.11
N TYR A 143 1.76 -10.93 -11.28
CA TYR A 143 2.98 -10.19 -11.66
C TYR A 143 4.19 -10.69 -10.89
N PRO A 144 5.39 -10.76 -11.53
CA PRO A 144 6.58 -11.27 -10.88
C PRO A 144 7.00 -10.38 -9.69
N ILE A 145 7.27 -11.03 -8.56
CA ILE A 145 7.81 -10.43 -7.34
C ILE A 145 8.98 -11.22 -6.77
N GLY A 146 9.62 -12.06 -7.60
CA GLY A 146 10.79 -12.85 -7.21
C GLY A 146 11.98 -12.01 -6.74
N ASN A 147 12.05 -10.73 -7.13
CA ASN A 147 13.09 -9.78 -6.73
C ASN A 147 12.85 -9.14 -5.34
N TRP A 148 11.75 -9.45 -4.65
CA TRP A 148 11.50 -8.92 -3.31
C TRP A 148 12.49 -9.48 -2.29
N ASP A 149 13.06 -8.60 -1.46
CA ASP A 149 13.80 -9.01 -0.27
C ASP A 149 12.84 -9.40 0.85
N VAL A 150 12.63 -10.70 1.03
CA VAL A 150 11.74 -11.27 2.05
C VAL A 150 12.50 -11.82 3.26
N SER A 151 13.80 -11.52 3.38
CA SER A 151 14.70 -12.09 4.38
C SER A 151 14.31 -11.77 5.85
N ASN A 152 13.39 -10.82 6.07
CA ASN A 152 12.88 -10.49 7.40
C ASN A 152 11.47 -11.03 7.66
N VAL A 153 10.84 -11.68 6.69
CA VAL A 153 9.48 -12.23 6.84
C VAL A 153 9.50 -13.46 7.75
N ARG A 154 8.58 -13.50 8.71
CA ARG A 154 8.39 -14.61 9.67
C ARG A 154 7.15 -15.46 9.38
N SER A 155 6.13 -14.89 8.74
CA SER A 155 4.93 -15.63 8.35
C SER A 155 4.52 -15.31 6.92
N MET A 156 4.31 -16.38 6.13
CA MET A 156 3.77 -16.36 4.77
C MET A 156 2.49 -17.21 4.69
N ARG A 157 1.80 -17.42 5.82
CA ARG A 157 0.59 -18.24 5.88
C ARG A 157 -0.45 -17.72 4.89
N GLY A 158 -0.93 -18.61 4.01
CA GLY A 158 -1.95 -18.31 3.00
C GLY A 158 -1.57 -17.24 1.98
N LEU A 159 -0.27 -16.91 1.80
CA LEU A 159 0.21 -15.79 0.97
C LEU A 159 -0.43 -15.77 -0.41
N PHE A 160 -0.49 -16.92 -1.09
CA PHE A 160 -1.09 -17.12 -2.42
C PHE A 160 -2.25 -18.13 -2.39
N TYR A 161 -2.87 -18.37 -1.23
CA TYR A 161 -3.98 -19.32 -1.14
C TYR A 161 -5.10 -18.92 -2.11
N ASP A 162 -5.54 -19.87 -2.95
CA ASP A 162 -6.56 -19.60 -3.99
C ASP A 162 -6.20 -18.42 -4.90
N CYS A 163 -4.91 -18.29 -5.26
CA CYS A 163 -4.36 -17.28 -6.16
C CYS A 163 -3.74 -17.95 -7.39
N ASN A 164 -3.83 -17.30 -8.56
CA ASN A 164 -3.27 -17.84 -9.80
C ASN A 164 -1.76 -17.55 -9.99
N TYR A 165 -1.07 -17.09 -8.96
CA TYR A 165 0.34 -16.72 -9.06
C TYR A 165 1.21 -17.89 -9.53
N ASN A 166 1.98 -17.67 -10.61
CA ASN A 166 2.81 -18.71 -11.25
C ASN A 166 4.16 -18.15 -11.77
N HIS A 167 4.84 -17.34 -10.95
CA HIS A 167 6.20 -16.86 -11.28
C HIS A 167 7.24 -17.45 -10.31
N PRO A 168 8.52 -17.56 -10.75
CA PRO A 168 9.60 -18.07 -9.89
C PRO A 168 9.80 -17.24 -8.63
N LEU A 169 10.13 -17.93 -7.52
CA LEU A 169 10.46 -17.36 -6.21
C LEU A 169 11.82 -17.89 -5.71
N ASP A 170 12.67 -18.38 -6.62
CA ASP A 170 13.91 -19.07 -6.29
C ASP A 170 14.94 -18.19 -5.56
N GLU A 171 14.83 -16.87 -5.74
CA GLU A 171 15.72 -15.88 -5.12
C GLU A 171 15.30 -15.48 -3.69
N TRP A 172 14.15 -15.98 -3.20
CA TRP A 172 13.67 -15.60 -1.88
C TRP A 172 14.47 -16.27 -0.75
N ASP A 173 15.09 -15.46 0.12
CA ASP A 173 15.62 -15.94 1.39
C ASP A 173 14.49 -16.11 2.42
N VAL A 174 14.04 -17.34 2.57
CA VAL A 174 12.96 -17.72 3.49
C VAL A 174 13.47 -18.32 4.81
N SER A 175 14.75 -18.15 5.12
CA SER A 175 15.41 -18.77 6.29
C SER A 175 14.80 -18.39 7.63
N LYS A 176 14.09 -17.24 7.72
CA LYS A 176 13.42 -16.77 8.94
C LYS A 176 11.92 -17.05 8.96
N VAL A 177 11.36 -17.66 7.91
CA VAL A 177 9.93 -17.92 7.86
C VAL A 177 9.57 -19.10 8.76
N GLU A 178 8.67 -18.87 9.69
CA GLU A 178 8.23 -19.84 10.72
C GLU A 178 6.91 -20.51 10.33
N ASP A 179 6.08 -19.86 9.48
CA ASP A 179 4.78 -20.38 9.06
C ASP A 179 4.56 -20.23 7.54
N PHE A 180 4.50 -21.36 6.85
CA PHE A 180 4.14 -21.50 5.44
C PHE A 180 2.77 -22.17 5.25
N SER A 181 1.97 -22.33 6.29
CA SER A 181 0.71 -23.08 6.18
C SER A 181 -0.19 -22.50 5.09
N SER A 182 -0.67 -23.36 4.20
CA SER A 182 -1.57 -22.99 3.10
C SER A 182 -1.01 -21.84 2.22
N MET A 183 0.31 -21.76 2.03
CA MET A 183 0.94 -20.67 1.26
C MET A 183 0.39 -20.58 -0.18
N PHE A 184 0.03 -21.73 -0.79
CA PHE A 184 -0.61 -21.89 -2.09
C PHE A 184 -1.94 -22.59 -2.00
#